data_801a81b4a91244c3ba5cfbd6f6f39941
#
_entry.id   801a81b4a91244c3ba5cfbd6f6f39941
#
_cell.length_a   1.000
_cell.length_b   1.000
_cell.length_c   1.000
_cell.angle_alpha   90.00
_cell.angle_beta   90.00
_cell.angle_gamma   90.00
#
_symmetry.space_group_name_H-M   'P 1'
#
loop_
_entity.id
_entity.type
_entity.pdbx_description
1 polymer ?
#
loop_
_entity_poly.entity_id
_entity_poly.type
_entity_poly.pdbx_seq_one_letter_code
_entity_poly.pdbx_strand_id
1 'polypeptide(L)'
;DQIPLAQMNTSMTINATAAWLLSLYIAVADEQGADRKALQGTTQNDVVKEYLSRGTYVFPPRPSMRLTTDIVVFTTREMPKWNPTNVCSYHLQEAGASPVQELSFALATAIALLDSIRARPEVSAEEFPELVGRISFFVNAGMRFITELCKMRAFVELWDEITLGRYG
;
A
#
# COMPACT_ATOMS: atom_id res chain seq x y z
N ASP A 1 -7.71 -18.50 -18.18
CA ASP A 1 -6.86 -18.96 -19.29
C ASP A 1 -6.90 -18.03 -20.52
N GLN A 2 -7.71 -16.99 -20.51
CA GLN A 2 -7.91 -16.12 -21.68
C GLN A 2 -7.69 -14.64 -21.39
N ILE A 3 -7.30 -14.26 -20.17
CA ILE A 3 -7.03 -12.88 -19.81
C ILE A 3 -5.55 -12.59 -20.03
N PRO A 4 -5.18 -11.69 -20.97
CA PRO A 4 -3.79 -11.35 -21.24
C PRO A 4 -3.25 -10.43 -20.14
N LEU A 5 -2.59 -10.95 -19.12
CA LEU A 5 -2.17 -10.21 -17.94
C LEU A 5 -1.26 -9.03 -18.26
N ALA A 6 -0.40 -9.13 -19.27
CA ALA A 6 0.47 -8.01 -19.69
C ALA A 6 -0.30 -6.81 -20.28
N GLN A 7 -1.55 -6.98 -20.66
CA GLN A 7 -2.40 -5.94 -21.26
C GLN A 7 -3.48 -5.43 -20.31
N MET A 8 -3.55 -5.99 -19.09
CA MET A 8 -4.59 -5.68 -18.11
C MET A 8 -4.00 -4.92 -16.94
N ASN A 9 -4.82 -4.05 -16.34
CA ASN A 9 -4.54 -3.46 -15.03
C ASN A 9 -5.35 -4.23 -13.99
N THR A 10 -4.67 -4.98 -13.12
CA THR A 10 -5.31 -5.87 -12.15
C THR A 10 -5.26 -5.27 -10.74
N SER A 11 -6.41 -4.95 -10.18
CA SER A 11 -6.51 -4.45 -8.81
C SER A 11 -6.99 -5.55 -7.86
N MET A 12 -6.22 -5.80 -6.81
CA MET A 12 -6.49 -6.84 -5.81
C MET A 12 -6.64 -6.22 -4.43
N THR A 13 -7.84 -6.32 -3.85
CA THR A 13 -8.13 -5.87 -2.48
C THR A 13 -7.72 -6.91 -1.45
N ILE A 14 -6.49 -7.37 -1.52
CA ILE A 14 -5.93 -8.42 -0.68
C ILE A 14 -4.87 -7.87 0.29
N ASN A 15 -4.84 -8.39 1.50
CA ASN A 15 -4.00 -7.91 2.58
C ASN A 15 -3.16 -9.04 3.20
N ALA A 16 -3.67 -9.77 4.17
CA ALA A 16 -2.91 -10.82 4.85
C ALA A 16 -2.39 -11.93 3.90
N THR A 17 -3.10 -12.20 2.82
CA THR A 17 -2.74 -13.20 1.79
C THR A 17 -2.08 -12.58 0.56
N ALA A 18 -1.70 -11.30 0.61
CA ALA A 18 -1.20 -10.57 -0.56
C ALA A 18 0.05 -11.21 -1.17
N ALA A 19 1.02 -11.62 -0.36
CA ALA A 19 2.24 -12.25 -0.83
C ALA A 19 1.96 -13.54 -1.63
N TRP A 20 1.07 -14.38 -1.11
CA TRP A 20 0.70 -15.64 -1.75
C TRP A 20 -0.05 -15.42 -3.06
N LEU A 21 -1.09 -14.59 -3.05
CA LEU A 21 -1.90 -14.36 -4.25
C LEU A 21 -1.12 -13.61 -5.34
N LEU A 22 -0.25 -12.66 -4.96
CA LEU A 22 0.63 -12.00 -5.91
C LEU A 22 1.63 -12.99 -6.54
N SER A 23 2.18 -13.91 -5.75
CA SER A 23 3.07 -14.95 -6.29
C SER A 23 2.37 -15.85 -7.30
N LEU A 24 1.11 -16.25 -7.04
CA LEU A 24 0.31 -17.00 -8.01
C LEU A 24 0.01 -16.19 -9.27
N TYR A 25 -0.29 -14.90 -9.13
CA TYR A 25 -0.49 -14.01 -10.27
C TYR A 25 0.75 -13.93 -11.16
N ILE A 26 1.92 -13.77 -10.54
CA ILE A 26 3.20 -13.73 -11.25
C ILE A 26 3.48 -15.06 -11.95
N ALA A 27 3.25 -16.19 -11.27
CA ALA A 27 3.43 -17.53 -11.89
C ALA A 27 2.56 -17.70 -13.14
N VAL A 28 1.29 -17.27 -13.09
CA VAL A 28 0.41 -17.29 -14.26
C VAL A 28 0.89 -16.36 -15.36
N ALA A 29 1.39 -15.17 -15.01
CA ALA A 29 1.96 -14.23 -15.97
C ALA A 29 3.21 -14.83 -16.67
N ASP A 30 4.10 -15.47 -15.90
CA ASP A 30 5.27 -16.16 -16.43
C ASP A 30 4.88 -17.31 -17.39
N GLU A 31 3.86 -18.11 -17.05
CA GLU A 31 3.31 -19.15 -17.92
C GLU A 31 2.75 -18.59 -19.24
N GLN A 32 2.21 -17.37 -19.20
CA GLN A 32 1.74 -16.65 -20.39
C GLN A 32 2.89 -16.02 -21.20
N GLY A 33 4.13 -16.08 -20.72
CA GLY A 33 5.27 -15.41 -21.33
C GLY A 33 5.22 -13.87 -21.19
N ALA A 34 4.49 -13.36 -20.22
CA ALA A 34 4.41 -11.93 -19.96
C ALA A 34 5.68 -11.41 -19.30
N ASP A 35 6.21 -10.28 -19.79
CA ASP A 35 7.28 -9.57 -19.08
C ASP A 35 6.74 -8.98 -17.77
N ARG A 36 7.34 -9.33 -16.64
CA ARG A 36 6.96 -8.83 -15.32
C ARG A 36 6.99 -7.30 -15.25
N LYS A 37 7.90 -6.66 -15.99
CA LYS A 37 7.99 -5.19 -16.09
C LYS A 37 6.80 -4.56 -16.82
N ALA A 38 6.07 -5.34 -17.61
CA ALA A 38 4.85 -4.88 -18.28
C ALA A 38 3.61 -4.99 -17.40
N LEU A 39 3.65 -5.82 -16.33
CA LEU A 39 2.50 -6.05 -15.46
C LEU A 39 2.09 -4.78 -14.73
N GLN A 40 0.80 -4.47 -14.78
CA GLN A 40 0.20 -3.30 -14.16
C GLN A 40 -0.88 -3.73 -13.17
N GLY A 41 -0.91 -3.10 -12.02
CA GLY A 41 -1.92 -3.42 -11.03
C GLY A 41 -1.64 -2.85 -9.66
N THR A 42 -2.44 -3.30 -8.72
CA THR A 42 -2.36 -2.88 -7.32
C THR A 42 -2.65 -4.07 -6.41
N THR A 43 -1.81 -4.25 -5.41
CA THR A 43 -2.15 -5.02 -4.20
C THR A 43 -2.46 -4.03 -3.08
N GLN A 44 -3.58 -4.19 -2.39
CA GLN A 44 -3.90 -3.32 -1.26
C GLN A 44 -2.85 -3.44 -0.16
N ASN A 45 -2.51 -4.65 0.25
CA ASN A 45 -1.36 -4.97 1.10
C ASN A 45 -1.23 -4.05 2.34
N ASP A 46 -2.36 -3.62 2.90
CA ASP A 46 -2.45 -2.85 4.14
C ASP A 46 -2.88 -3.76 5.28
N VAL A 47 -1.90 -4.37 5.93
CA VAL A 47 -2.16 -5.30 7.03
C VAL A 47 -2.52 -4.57 8.33
N VAL A 48 -2.05 -3.34 8.53
CA VAL A 48 -2.28 -2.58 9.77
C VAL A 48 -3.78 -2.34 9.98
N LYS A 49 -4.49 -1.92 8.95
CA LYS A 49 -5.95 -1.73 9.04
C LYS A 49 -6.72 -3.03 9.36
N GLU A 50 -6.18 -4.19 8.97
CA GLU A 50 -6.79 -5.47 9.29
C GLU A 50 -6.81 -5.73 10.80
N TYR A 51 -5.75 -5.33 11.50
CA TYR A 51 -5.72 -5.39 12.97
C TYR A 51 -6.62 -4.32 13.62
N LEU A 52 -6.68 -3.13 13.03
CA LEU A 52 -7.38 -2.00 13.62
C LEU A 52 -8.91 -2.06 13.44
N SER A 53 -9.39 -2.58 12.30
CA SER A 53 -10.80 -2.42 11.93
C SER A 53 -11.50 -3.67 11.39
N ARG A 54 -10.78 -4.66 10.85
CA ARG A 54 -11.42 -5.79 10.17
C ARG A 54 -11.25 -7.15 10.83
N GLY A 55 -10.18 -7.36 11.57
CA GLY A 55 -9.90 -8.65 12.22
C GLY A 55 -9.56 -9.80 11.25
N THR A 56 -9.19 -9.50 10.01
CA THR A 56 -8.91 -10.48 8.95
C THR A 56 -7.41 -10.66 8.71
N TYR A 57 -6.65 -10.82 9.76
CA TYR A 57 -5.22 -11.13 9.73
C TYR A 57 -4.97 -12.64 9.84
N VAL A 58 -3.84 -13.10 9.32
CA VAL A 58 -3.41 -14.51 9.35
C VAL A 58 -2.21 -14.72 10.27
N PHE A 59 -1.26 -13.79 10.25
CA PHE A 59 -0.02 -13.87 11.03
C PHE A 59 0.02 -12.80 12.11
N PRO A 60 0.89 -12.92 13.14
CA PRO A 60 1.15 -11.85 14.09
C PRO A 60 1.64 -10.54 13.42
N PRO A 61 1.56 -9.38 14.08
CA PRO A 61 1.87 -8.09 13.47
C PRO A 61 3.24 -7.99 12.82
N ARG A 62 4.31 -8.43 13.49
CA ARG A 62 5.68 -8.34 12.97
C ARG A 62 5.90 -9.17 11.69
N PRO A 63 5.55 -10.48 11.64
CA PRO A 63 5.60 -11.25 10.40
C PRO A 63 4.74 -10.67 9.28
N SER A 64 3.55 -10.16 9.61
CA SER A 64 2.66 -9.53 8.63
C SER A 64 3.30 -8.28 8.01
N MET A 65 3.87 -7.41 8.84
CA MET A 65 4.57 -6.21 8.35
C MET A 65 5.79 -6.57 7.51
N ARG A 66 6.53 -7.64 7.87
CA ARG A 66 7.64 -8.13 7.05
C ARG A 66 7.16 -8.54 5.65
N LEU A 67 6.10 -9.34 5.56
CA LEU A 67 5.53 -9.75 4.26
C LEU A 67 5.04 -8.54 3.44
N THR A 68 4.43 -7.56 4.10
CA THR A 68 4.02 -6.31 3.45
C THR A 68 5.22 -5.58 2.83
N THR A 69 6.30 -5.42 3.57
CA THR A 69 7.52 -4.76 3.07
C THR A 69 8.26 -5.59 2.03
N ASP A 70 8.24 -6.93 2.12
CA ASP A 70 8.80 -7.82 1.10
C ASP A 70 8.12 -7.59 -0.26
N ILE A 71 6.78 -7.46 -0.27
CA ILE A 71 6.02 -7.14 -1.49
C ILE A 71 6.45 -5.78 -2.06
N VAL A 72 6.57 -4.76 -1.21
CA VAL A 72 6.94 -3.40 -1.66
C VAL A 72 8.31 -3.42 -2.33
N VAL A 73 9.32 -3.97 -1.68
CA VAL A 73 10.69 -4.03 -2.21
C VAL A 73 10.75 -4.87 -3.49
N PHE A 74 10.15 -6.05 -3.48
CA PHE A 74 10.12 -6.93 -4.65
C PHE A 74 9.46 -6.26 -5.87
N THR A 75 8.27 -5.72 -5.70
CA THR A 75 7.51 -5.16 -6.83
C THR A 75 8.13 -3.87 -7.36
N THR A 76 8.78 -3.07 -6.52
CA THR A 76 9.50 -1.88 -7.00
C THR A 76 10.62 -2.27 -7.96
N ARG A 77 11.34 -3.35 -7.69
CA ARG A 77 12.45 -3.83 -8.53
C ARG A 77 12.00 -4.60 -9.76
N GLU A 78 11.05 -5.53 -9.57
CA GLU A 78 10.67 -6.50 -10.60
C GLU A 78 9.45 -6.05 -11.44
N MET A 79 8.58 -5.22 -10.87
CA MET A 79 7.30 -4.83 -11.46
C MET A 79 7.09 -3.31 -11.35
N PRO A 80 7.85 -2.49 -12.08
CA PRO A 80 7.89 -1.03 -11.89
C PRO A 80 6.56 -0.32 -12.13
N LYS A 81 5.59 -0.97 -12.79
CA LYS A 81 4.24 -0.43 -13.01
C LYS A 81 3.21 -0.94 -11.99
N TRP A 82 3.64 -1.74 -11.01
CA TRP A 82 2.77 -2.26 -9.97
C TRP A 82 2.71 -1.32 -8.77
N ASN A 83 1.52 -1.05 -8.26
CA ASN A 83 1.33 -0.34 -6.99
C ASN A 83 1.35 -1.37 -5.85
N PRO A 84 2.42 -1.40 -5.03
CA PRO A 84 2.66 -2.48 -4.08
C PRO A 84 1.82 -2.41 -2.82
N THR A 85 1.34 -1.21 -2.49
CA THR A 85 0.54 -0.98 -1.29
C THR A 85 -0.39 0.22 -1.45
N ASN A 86 -1.54 0.09 -0.83
CA ASN A 86 -2.54 1.14 -0.77
C ASN A 86 -3.02 1.28 0.67
N VAL A 87 -2.53 2.31 1.36
CA VAL A 87 -2.93 2.58 2.75
C VAL A 87 -4.39 2.99 2.80
N CYS A 88 -5.21 2.19 3.49
CA CYS A 88 -6.67 2.30 3.45
C CYS A 88 -7.24 2.85 4.75
N SER A 89 -7.67 4.09 4.74
CA SER A 89 -8.39 4.70 5.85
C SER A 89 -9.91 4.50 5.81
N TYR A 90 -10.46 4.12 4.66
CA TYR A 90 -11.89 3.86 4.47
C TYR A 90 -12.49 2.98 5.57
N HIS A 91 -11.84 1.85 5.87
CA HIS A 91 -12.31 0.90 6.88
C HIS A 91 -12.27 1.45 8.30
N LEU A 92 -11.36 2.38 8.58
CA LEU A 92 -11.28 3.05 9.89
C LEU A 92 -12.45 4.00 10.07
N GLN A 93 -12.84 4.73 9.04
CA GLN A 93 -14.02 5.57 9.06
C GLN A 93 -15.30 4.75 9.22
N GLU A 94 -15.46 3.65 8.50
CA GLU A 94 -16.59 2.72 8.63
C GLU A 94 -16.66 2.12 10.06
N ALA A 95 -15.51 1.97 10.72
CA ALA A 95 -15.43 1.55 12.12
C ALA A 95 -15.69 2.68 13.12
N GLY A 96 -15.97 3.91 12.66
CA GLY A 96 -16.36 5.04 13.49
C GLY A 96 -15.27 6.10 13.73
N ALA A 97 -14.13 6.04 13.02
CA ALA A 97 -13.11 7.08 13.14
C ALA A 97 -13.62 8.43 12.62
N SER A 98 -13.36 9.49 13.38
CA SER A 98 -13.59 10.87 12.91
C SER A 98 -12.62 11.22 11.77
N PRO A 99 -12.89 12.27 10.96
CA PRO A 99 -11.98 12.70 9.90
C PRO A 99 -10.53 12.94 10.36
N VAL A 100 -10.34 13.49 11.54
CA VAL A 100 -9.01 13.71 12.14
C VAL A 100 -8.34 12.39 12.50
N GLN A 101 -9.08 11.46 13.11
CA GLN A 101 -8.57 10.13 13.45
C GLN A 101 -8.25 9.32 12.19
N GLU A 102 -9.09 9.42 11.16
CA GLU A 102 -8.86 8.76 9.88
C GLU A 102 -7.51 9.18 9.28
N LEU A 103 -7.25 10.49 9.18
CA LEU A 103 -5.95 11.00 8.69
C LEU A 103 -4.79 10.58 9.58
N SER A 104 -4.94 10.73 10.89
CA SER A 104 -3.87 10.39 11.83
C SER A 104 -3.46 8.92 11.73
N PHE A 105 -4.43 8.01 11.64
CA PHE A 105 -4.16 6.59 11.55
C PHE A 105 -3.61 6.20 10.17
N ALA A 106 -4.10 6.79 9.08
CA ALA A 106 -3.57 6.55 7.75
C ALA A 106 -2.10 6.98 7.64
N LEU A 107 -1.79 8.20 8.09
CA LEU A 107 -0.42 8.72 8.06
C LEU A 107 0.50 7.94 9.00
N ALA A 108 0.04 7.57 10.20
CA ALA A 108 0.81 6.72 11.11
C ALA A 108 1.10 5.33 10.51
N THR A 109 0.15 4.74 9.79
CA THR A 109 0.34 3.48 9.07
C THR A 109 1.39 3.62 7.98
N ALA A 110 1.32 4.69 7.19
CA ALA A 110 2.31 4.96 6.15
C ALA A 110 3.71 5.18 6.73
N ILE A 111 3.83 5.94 7.83
CA ILE A 111 5.11 6.11 8.55
C ILE A 111 5.65 4.77 9.03
N ALA A 112 4.84 3.95 9.68
CA ALA A 112 5.27 2.64 10.17
C ALA A 112 5.76 1.73 9.04
N LEU A 113 5.09 1.76 7.90
CA LEU A 113 5.49 1.04 6.69
C LEU A 113 6.83 1.56 6.15
N LEU A 114 6.96 2.87 5.96
CA LEU A 114 8.20 3.50 5.46
C LEU A 114 9.39 3.27 6.39
N ASP A 115 9.19 3.41 7.70
CA ASP A 115 10.24 3.11 8.68
C ASP A 115 10.67 1.64 8.61
N SER A 116 9.72 0.73 8.42
CA SER A 116 10.00 -0.71 8.27
C SER A 116 10.78 -1.00 6.97
N ILE A 117 10.47 -0.30 5.88
CA ILE A 117 11.20 -0.41 4.61
C ILE A 117 12.61 0.17 4.76
N ARG A 118 12.74 1.37 5.35
CA ARG A 118 14.02 2.06 5.53
C ARG A 118 14.99 1.28 6.43
N ALA A 119 14.47 0.49 7.37
CA ALA A 119 15.27 -0.34 8.27
C ALA A 119 15.82 -1.61 7.58
N ARG A 120 15.45 -1.89 6.34
CA ARG A 120 15.89 -3.09 5.63
C ARG A 120 17.30 -2.88 5.06
N PRO A 121 18.26 -3.81 5.34
CA PRO A 121 19.64 -3.64 4.90
C PRO A 121 19.81 -3.70 3.38
N GLU A 122 18.86 -4.31 2.66
CA GLU A 122 18.86 -4.40 1.21
C GLU A 122 18.31 -3.17 0.49
N VAL A 123 17.76 -2.20 1.22
CA VAL A 123 17.22 -0.95 0.64
C VAL A 123 18.24 0.15 0.79
N SER A 124 18.74 0.65 -0.33
CA SER A 124 19.70 1.76 -0.33
C SER A 124 19.01 3.11 -0.11
N ALA A 125 19.80 4.12 0.26
CA ALA A 125 19.30 5.48 0.42
C ALA A 125 18.85 6.07 -0.93
N GLU A 126 19.48 5.65 -2.01
CA GLU A 126 19.15 6.09 -3.39
C GLU A 126 17.85 5.48 -3.90
N GLU A 127 17.55 4.23 -3.51
CA GLU A 127 16.32 3.52 -3.89
C GLU A 127 15.10 3.97 -3.06
N PHE A 128 15.32 4.41 -1.83
CA PHE A 128 14.24 4.68 -0.88
C PHE A 128 13.22 5.75 -1.37
N PRO A 129 13.59 6.87 -2.03
CA PRO A 129 12.62 7.82 -2.57
C PRO A 129 11.67 7.21 -3.60
N GLU A 130 12.13 6.26 -4.41
CA GLU A 130 11.27 5.54 -5.35
C GLU A 130 10.24 4.69 -4.60
N LEU A 131 10.64 4.00 -3.54
CA LEU A 131 9.75 3.23 -2.67
C LEU A 131 8.68 4.11 -2.01
N VAL A 132 9.05 5.31 -1.55
CA VAL A 132 8.10 6.30 -1.01
C VAL A 132 7.07 6.70 -2.06
N GLY A 133 7.51 6.99 -3.28
CA GLY A 133 6.65 7.39 -4.40
C GLY A 133 5.69 6.28 -4.88
N ARG A 134 5.89 5.03 -4.45
CA ARG A 134 5.03 3.87 -4.81
C ARG A 134 3.89 3.64 -3.82
N ILE A 135 3.83 4.38 -2.72
CA ILE A 135 2.73 4.28 -1.76
C ILE A 135 1.54 5.07 -2.27
N SER A 136 0.38 4.44 -2.29
CA SER A 136 -0.88 5.10 -2.57
C SER A 136 -1.81 5.06 -1.34
N PHE A 137 -2.83 5.89 -1.37
CA PHE A 137 -3.81 5.97 -0.29
C PHE A 137 -5.23 5.80 -0.80
N PHE A 138 -6.06 5.18 0.03
CA PHE A 138 -7.49 5.09 -0.16
C PHE A 138 -8.20 5.81 0.99
N VAL A 139 -8.43 7.10 0.82
CA VAL A 139 -9.07 7.98 1.79
C VAL A 139 -10.55 8.12 1.45
N ASN A 140 -11.42 8.08 2.45
CA ASN A 140 -12.86 8.20 2.23
C ASN A 140 -13.29 9.67 2.05
N ALA A 141 -14.43 9.87 1.39
CA ALA A 141 -15.11 11.15 1.29
C ALA A 141 -16.59 10.96 1.62
N GLY A 142 -16.98 11.37 2.83
CA GLY A 142 -18.36 11.27 3.30
C GLY A 142 -19.24 12.43 2.80
N MET A 143 -20.47 12.51 3.31
CA MET A 143 -21.47 13.51 2.87
C MET A 143 -21.21 14.93 3.35
N ARG A 144 -20.35 15.11 4.37
CA ARG A 144 -20.04 16.45 4.93
C ARG A 144 -19.02 17.17 4.04
N PHE A 145 -19.48 17.65 2.90
CA PHE A 145 -18.65 18.17 1.81
C PHE A 145 -17.48 19.07 2.27
N ILE A 146 -17.74 20.10 3.07
CA ILE A 146 -16.70 21.04 3.52
C ILE A 146 -15.67 20.34 4.42
N THR A 147 -16.11 19.50 5.34
CA THR A 147 -15.22 18.72 6.21
C THR A 147 -14.31 17.80 5.40
N GLU A 148 -14.89 17.10 4.43
CA GLU A 148 -14.14 16.17 3.58
C GLU A 148 -13.16 16.91 2.66
N LEU A 149 -13.57 18.05 2.11
CA LEU A 149 -12.68 18.88 1.31
C LEU A 149 -11.48 19.36 2.13
N CYS A 150 -11.72 19.86 3.35
CA CYS A 150 -10.65 20.27 4.25
C CYS A 150 -9.73 19.11 4.62
N LYS A 151 -10.31 17.93 4.89
CA LYS A 151 -9.56 16.70 5.17
C LYS A 151 -8.61 16.35 4.02
N MET A 152 -9.09 16.33 2.78
CA MET A 152 -8.25 16.01 1.62
C MET A 152 -7.12 17.02 1.41
N ARG A 153 -7.37 18.29 1.62
CA ARG A 153 -6.34 19.34 1.55
C ARG A 153 -5.29 19.17 2.64
N ALA A 154 -5.74 19.00 3.88
CA ALA A 154 -4.85 18.75 5.02
C ALA A 154 -4.02 17.48 4.82
N PHE A 155 -4.60 16.44 4.22
CA PHE A 155 -3.89 15.20 3.94
C PHE A 155 -2.67 15.42 3.03
N VAL A 156 -2.83 16.17 1.95
CA VAL A 156 -1.73 16.47 1.01
C VAL A 156 -0.62 17.26 1.73
N GLU A 157 -0.98 18.33 2.44
CA GLU A 157 -0.03 19.16 3.18
C GLU A 157 0.75 18.33 4.22
N LEU A 158 0.05 17.54 5.02
CA LEU A 158 0.66 16.69 6.05
C LEU A 158 1.55 15.59 5.42
N TRP A 159 1.15 15.02 4.30
CA TRP A 159 1.97 14.02 3.61
C TRP A 159 3.29 14.63 3.10
N ASP A 160 3.23 15.82 2.51
CA ASP A 160 4.42 16.56 2.06
C ASP A 160 5.33 16.90 3.26
N GLU A 161 4.79 17.42 4.35
CA GLU A 161 5.56 17.72 5.55
C GLU A 161 6.25 16.47 6.13
N ILE A 162 5.53 15.35 6.21
CA ILE A 162 6.07 14.09 6.73
C ILE A 162 7.17 13.56 5.83
N THR A 163 6.94 13.51 4.52
CA THR A 163 7.92 12.95 3.60
C THR A 163 9.17 13.80 3.50
N LEU A 164 9.05 15.11 3.40
CA LEU A 164 10.18 16.03 3.40
C LEU A 164 10.90 16.08 4.75
N GLY A 165 10.17 16.20 5.85
CA GLY A 165 10.77 16.39 7.18
C GLY A 165 11.40 15.12 7.76
N ARG A 166 10.87 13.92 7.42
CA ARG A 166 11.33 12.66 8.01
C ARG A 166 12.20 11.85 7.06
N TYR A 167 11.97 11.95 5.77
CA TYR A 167 12.60 11.07 4.79
C TYR A 167 13.47 11.82 3.76
N GLY A 168 13.37 13.15 3.67
CA GLY A 168 14.16 13.98 2.75
C GLY A 168 13.53 14.03 1.38
#